data_2743445d821f69b4a09ad37f11c5e23f
#
_entry.id   2743445d821f69b4a09ad37f11c5e23f
#
_cell.length_a   1.000
_cell.length_b   1.000
_cell.length_c   1.000
_cell.angle_alpha   90.00
_cell.angle_beta   90.00
_cell.angle_gamma   90.00
#
_symmetry.space_group_name_H-M   'P 1'
#
loop_
_entity.id
_entity.type
_entity.pdbx_description
1 polymer ?
#
loop_
_entity_poly.entity_id
_entity_poly.type
_entity_poly.pdbx_seq_one_letter_code
_entity_poly.pdbx_strand_id
1 'polypeptide(L)'
;RQMCIRDSSTREDVDMLRGTGYAAWLQQQLAQPQGQTGWDWLEARGYGVDDVNNYYFQTYPADFMIWQQLLGGEDPVRRRMALALSEFFVVSASAMEITWRSHALAHWWDTLVGHAFGNFRDLLEAVSLNPAMGHFLNTRGNLKENDKGRVPDENYAREVMQLFSIGLYQLNPDGSVKTDGAGRALESYSQDDV
;
A
#
# COMPACT_ATOMS: atom_id res chain seq x y z
N ARG A 1 -21.05 -21.23 12.79
CA ARG A 1 -21.13 -19.97 13.56
C ARG A 1 -19.77 -19.52 14.16
N GLN A 2 -18.75 -20.36 14.13
CA GLN A 2 -17.40 -20.00 14.61
C GLN A 2 -16.48 -19.45 13.50
N MET A 3 -16.86 -19.50 12.23
CA MET A 3 -16.02 -19.08 11.13
C MET A 3 -15.84 -17.55 11.04
N CYS A 4 -16.76 -16.75 11.56
CA CYS A 4 -16.69 -15.30 11.48
C CYS A 4 -15.90 -14.61 12.61
N ILE A 5 -15.36 -15.37 13.56
CA ILE A 5 -14.65 -14.81 14.74
C ILE A 5 -13.16 -15.21 14.74
N ARG A 6 -12.71 -15.97 13.74
CA ARG A 6 -11.35 -16.50 13.68
C ARG A 6 -10.31 -15.53 13.12
N ASP A 7 -10.74 -14.37 12.80
CA ASP A 7 -10.03 -13.52 11.83
C ASP A 7 -9.04 -12.59 12.46
N SER A 8 -8.88 -12.61 13.78
CA SER A 8 -7.95 -11.68 14.38
C SER A 8 -7.44 -12.04 15.78
N SER A 9 -8.08 -12.91 16.53
CA SER A 9 -7.60 -13.25 17.88
C SER A 9 -8.08 -14.62 18.30
N THR A 10 -7.17 -15.51 18.64
CA THR A 10 -7.47 -16.77 19.30
C THR A 10 -7.75 -16.53 20.79
N ARG A 11 -8.32 -17.53 21.48
CA ARG A 11 -8.47 -17.47 22.93
C ARG A 11 -7.08 -17.36 23.62
N GLU A 12 -6.08 -18.03 23.06
CA GLU A 12 -4.69 -17.98 23.52
C GLU A 12 -4.11 -16.56 23.40
N ASP A 13 -4.38 -15.83 22.30
CA ASP A 13 -3.97 -14.44 22.15
C ASP A 13 -4.60 -13.54 23.21
N VAL A 14 -5.88 -13.75 23.51
CA VAL A 14 -6.59 -12.99 24.56
C VAL A 14 -6.02 -13.29 25.93
N ASP A 15 -5.74 -14.55 26.23
CA ASP A 15 -5.20 -14.95 27.53
C ASP A 15 -3.74 -14.47 27.68
N MET A 16 -2.94 -14.53 26.63
CA MET A 16 -1.61 -13.94 26.56
C MET A 16 -1.65 -12.43 26.82
N LEU A 17 -2.53 -11.71 26.10
CA LEU A 17 -2.71 -10.27 26.28
C LEU A 17 -3.11 -9.89 27.72
N ARG A 18 -4.00 -10.68 28.34
CA ARG A 18 -4.38 -10.49 29.75
C ARG A 18 -3.21 -10.69 30.72
N GLY A 19 -2.32 -11.63 30.41
CA GLY A 19 -1.16 -11.91 31.23
C GLY A 19 -0.02 -10.92 31.06
N THR A 20 0.23 -10.44 29.84
CA THR A 20 1.37 -9.57 29.51
C THR A 20 1.02 -8.07 29.49
N GLY A 21 -0.24 -7.72 29.28
CA GLY A 21 -0.71 -6.36 29.09
C GLY A 21 -0.44 -5.81 27.66
N TYR A 22 -1.16 -4.73 27.30
CA TYR A 22 -1.16 -4.19 25.94
C TYR A 22 0.21 -3.73 25.45
N ALA A 23 1.00 -3.08 26.29
CA ALA A 23 2.29 -2.55 25.88
C ALA A 23 3.28 -3.66 25.48
N ALA A 24 3.39 -4.70 26.32
CA ALA A 24 4.28 -5.83 26.03
C ALA A 24 3.79 -6.63 24.82
N TRP A 25 2.49 -6.85 24.71
CA TRP A 25 1.89 -7.50 23.54
C TRP A 25 2.19 -6.72 22.24
N LEU A 26 1.99 -5.39 22.25
CA LEU A 26 2.28 -4.57 21.06
C LEU A 26 3.76 -4.62 20.69
N GLN A 27 4.67 -4.56 21.66
CA GLN A 27 6.10 -4.71 21.38
C GLN A 27 6.43 -6.06 20.75
N GLN A 28 5.81 -7.13 21.20
CA GLN A 28 5.97 -8.46 20.58
C GLN A 28 5.47 -8.47 19.15
N GLN A 29 4.30 -7.88 18.89
CA GLN A 29 3.75 -7.79 17.54
C GLN A 29 4.63 -6.96 16.59
N LEU A 30 5.19 -5.85 17.07
CA LEU A 30 6.10 -5.02 16.28
C LEU A 30 7.43 -5.72 15.98
N ALA A 31 7.92 -6.55 16.90
CA ALA A 31 9.15 -7.32 16.76
C ALA A 31 8.96 -8.61 15.94
N GLN A 32 7.73 -9.02 15.70
CA GLN A 32 7.45 -10.25 14.96
C GLN A 32 7.96 -10.15 13.52
N PRO A 33 8.71 -11.16 13.03
CA PRO A 33 9.16 -11.16 11.65
C PRO A 33 7.98 -11.19 10.69
N GLN A 34 8.20 -10.70 9.49
CA GLN A 34 7.23 -10.84 8.41
C GLN A 34 7.00 -12.32 8.11
N GLY A 35 5.75 -12.75 8.05
CA GLY A 35 5.37 -14.09 7.60
C GLY A 35 5.56 -14.27 6.09
N GLN A 36 4.95 -15.32 5.53
CA GLN A 36 5.01 -15.61 4.10
C GLN A 36 4.63 -14.39 3.27
N THR A 37 5.43 -14.08 2.23
CA THR A 37 5.12 -13.01 1.28
C THR A 37 3.90 -13.36 0.43
N GLY A 38 3.25 -12.36 -0.13
CA GLY A 38 2.17 -12.57 -1.10
C GLY A 38 2.67 -13.22 -2.37
N TRP A 39 3.87 -12.84 -2.81
CA TRP A 39 4.53 -13.47 -3.95
C TRP A 39 4.72 -14.97 -3.74
N ASP A 40 5.38 -15.37 -2.64
CA ASP A 40 5.62 -16.79 -2.33
C ASP A 40 4.30 -17.56 -2.16
N TRP A 41 3.25 -16.89 -1.66
CA TRP A 41 1.94 -17.49 -1.54
C TRP A 41 1.32 -17.84 -2.91
N LEU A 42 1.46 -16.94 -3.90
CA LEU A 42 1.00 -17.18 -5.27
C LEU A 42 1.79 -18.30 -5.93
N GLU A 43 3.12 -18.28 -5.83
CA GLU A 43 3.99 -19.31 -6.39
C GLU A 43 3.69 -20.69 -5.81
N ALA A 44 3.57 -20.81 -4.50
CA ALA A 44 3.26 -22.07 -3.81
C ALA A 44 1.93 -22.70 -4.23
N ARG A 45 1.03 -21.93 -4.84
CA ARG A 45 -0.28 -22.39 -5.35
C ARG A 45 -0.34 -22.55 -6.86
N GLY A 46 0.77 -22.40 -7.54
CA GLY A 46 0.88 -22.59 -8.97
C GLY A 46 0.33 -21.44 -9.82
N TYR A 47 0.09 -20.27 -9.22
CA TYR A 47 -0.37 -19.10 -9.98
C TYR A 47 0.73 -18.45 -10.83
N GLY A 48 2.00 -18.79 -10.59
CA GLY A 48 3.17 -18.34 -11.36
C GLY A 48 3.42 -19.11 -12.66
N VAL A 49 2.52 -19.99 -13.09
CA VAL A 49 2.68 -20.82 -14.28
C VAL A 49 1.88 -20.26 -15.45
N ASP A 50 2.53 -20.17 -16.61
CA ASP A 50 1.84 -19.87 -17.88
C ASP A 50 1.27 -21.17 -18.45
N ASP A 51 0.00 -21.41 -18.18
CA ASP A 51 -0.73 -22.60 -18.60
C ASP A 51 -2.15 -22.27 -19.14
N VAL A 52 -2.91 -23.32 -19.42
CA VAL A 52 -4.28 -23.20 -19.96
C VAL A 52 -5.26 -22.45 -19.06
N ASN A 53 -4.95 -22.30 -17.77
CA ASN A 53 -5.80 -21.58 -16.82
C ASN A 53 -5.64 -20.05 -16.93
N ASN A 54 -4.59 -19.57 -17.58
CA ASN A 54 -4.33 -18.14 -17.81
C ASN A 54 -4.37 -17.30 -16.54
N TYR A 55 -3.83 -17.79 -15.43
CA TYR A 55 -3.81 -17.08 -14.14
C TYR A 55 -3.10 -15.73 -14.22
N TYR A 56 -2.15 -15.60 -15.12
CA TYR A 56 -1.39 -14.37 -15.33
C TYR A 56 -2.24 -13.17 -15.79
N PHE A 57 -3.46 -13.40 -16.30
CA PHE A 57 -4.42 -12.35 -16.63
C PHE A 57 -5.46 -12.09 -15.52
N GLN A 58 -5.49 -12.92 -14.49
CA GLN A 58 -6.51 -12.84 -13.45
C GLN A 58 -6.06 -11.96 -12.29
N THR A 59 -7.01 -11.33 -11.62
CA THR A 59 -6.77 -10.54 -10.40
C THR A 59 -7.19 -11.29 -9.13
N TYR A 60 -8.15 -12.21 -9.22
CA TYR A 60 -8.68 -12.93 -8.06
C TYR A 60 -7.64 -13.72 -7.25
N PRO A 61 -6.52 -14.24 -7.82
CA PRO A 61 -5.50 -14.87 -6.98
C PRO A 61 -4.89 -13.91 -5.97
N ALA A 62 -4.73 -12.60 -6.34
CA ALA A 62 -4.26 -11.60 -5.40
C ALA A 62 -5.31 -11.29 -4.32
N ASP A 63 -6.60 -11.26 -4.67
CA ASP A 63 -7.68 -11.09 -3.68
C ASP A 63 -7.65 -12.23 -2.65
N PHE A 64 -7.55 -13.47 -3.10
CA PHE A 64 -7.44 -14.63 -2.21
C PHE A 64 -6.19 -14.57 -1.34
N MET A 65 -5.07 -14.15 -1.90
CA MET A 65 -3.81 -13.99 -1.18
C MET A 65 -3.95 -12.95 -0.06
N ILE A 66 -4.45 -11.75 -0.38
CA ILE A 66 -4.60 -10.67 0.60
C ILE A 66 -5.55 -11.09 1.72
N TRP A 67 -6.72 -11.63 1.39
CA TRP A 67 -7.68 -12.11 2.38
C TRP A 67 -7.11 -13.22 3.25
N GLN A 68 -6.41 -14.17 2.67
CA GLN A 68 -5.79 -15.25 3.44
C GLN A 68 -4.74 -14.72 4.42
N GLN A 69 -3.93 -13.74 3.99
CA GLN A 69 -2.93 -13.13 4.87
C GLN A 69 -3.57 -12.27 5.98
N LEU A 70 -4.66 -11.57 5.69
CA LEU A 70 -5.39 -10.79 6.70
C LEU A 70 -6.09 -11.66 7.74
N LEU A 71 -6.59 -12.84 7.33
CA LEU A 71 -7.38 -13.73 8.18
C LEU A 71 -6.55 -14.79 8.90
N GLY A 72 -5.43 -15.20 8.32
CA GLY A 72 -4.63 -16.33 8.83
C GLY A 72 -3.13 -16.06 8.95
N GLY A 73 -2.68 -14.81 8.76
CA GLY A 73 -1.27 -14.44 8.89
C GLY A 73 -0.78 -14.50 10.33
N GLU A 74 0.48 -14.90 10.50
CA GLU A 74 1.12 -14.99 11.82
C GLU A 74 1.52 -13.61 12.38
N ASP A 75 1.51 -12.56 11.55
CA ASP A 75 1.89 -11.18 11.86
C ASP A 75 0.69 -10.21 11.72
N PRO A 76 -0.41 -10.40 12.47
CA PRO A 76 -1.69 -9.74 12.21
C PRO A 76 -1.63 -8.21 12.31
N VAL A 77 -0.85 -7.65 13.24
CA VAL A 77 -0.73 -6.19 13.38
C VAL A 77 -0.01 -5.59 12.16
N ARG A 78 1.01 -6.27 11.64
CA ARG A 78 1.71 -5.86 10.43
C ARG A 78 0.78 -5.88 9.21
N ARG A 79 -0.03 -6.95 9.06
CA ARG A 79 -1.01 -7.05 7.96
C ARG A 79 -2.11 -5.99 8.05
N ARG A 80 -2.58 -5.68 9.26
CA ARG A 80 -3.55 -4.60 9.48
C ARG A 80 -2.96 -3.22 9.18
N MET A 81 -1.69 -2.99 9.50
CA MET A 81 -0.99 -1.77 9.10
C MET A 81 -0.86 -1.70 7.58
N ALA A 82 -0.47 -2.78 6.91
CA ALA A 82 -0.41 -2.82 5.45
C ALA A 82 -1.78 -2.55 4.81
N LEU A 83 -2.87 -3.07 5.39
CA LEU A 83 -4.23 -2.75 4.94
C LEU A 83 -4.53 -1.24 5.07
N ALA A 84 -4.19 -0.63 6.21
CA ALA A 84 -4.37 0.82 6.38
C ALA A 84 -3.52 1.62 5.38
N LEU A 85 -2.28 1.20 5.13
CA LEU A 85 -1.42 1.81 4.12
C LEU A 85 -1.97 1.61 2.69
N SER A 86 -2.67 0.51 2.42
CA SER A 86 -3.28 0.25 1.11
C SER A 86 -4.45 1.19 0.79
N GLU A 87 -5.14 1.69 1.80
CA GLU A 87 -6.17 2.73 1.65
C GLU A 87 -5.57 4.11 1.37
N PHE A 88 -4.30 4.28 1.69
CA PHE A 88 -3.55 5.51 1.46
C PHE A 88 -2.78 5.48 0.13
N PHE A 89 -1.99 4.43 -0.12
CA PHE A 89 -1.24 4.21 -1.36
C PHE A 89 -2.04 3.34 -2.33
N VAL A 90 -3.18 3.82 -2.76
CA VAL A 90 -4.15 3.03 -3.55
C VAL A 90 -3.56 2.56 -4.88
N VAL A 91 -3.83 1.30 -5.21
CA VAL A 91 -3.63 0.72 -6.54
C VAL A 91 -4.87 -0.07 -6.93
N SER A 92 -5.39 0.15 -8.12
CA SER A 92 -6.56 -0.59 -8.61
C SER A 92 -6.14 -1.76 -9.48
N ALA A 93 -6.56 -2.95 -9.07
CA ALA A 93 -6.36 -4.19 -9.83
C ALA A 93 -6.98 -4.14 -11.23
N SER A 94 -8.17 -3.54 -11.36
CA SER A 94 -8.90 -3.43 -12.62
C SER A 94 -8.31 -2.42 -13.60
N ALA A 95 -7.54 -1.44 -13.09
CA ALA A 95 -6.90 -0.42 -13.91
C ALA A 95 -5.55 -0.86 -14.51
N MET A 96 -5.02 -2.01 -14.07
CA MET A 96 -3.74 -2.51 -14.58
C MET A 96 -3.93 -3.34 -15.85
N GLU A 97 -3.50 -2.83 -16.97
CA GLU A 97 -3.49 -3.52 -18.27
C GLU A 97 -2.15 -4.25 -18.52
N ILE A 98 -1.75 -5.09 -17.58
CA ILE A 98 -0.52 -5.90 -17.66
C ILE A 98 -0.82 -7.39 -17.49
N THR A 99 0.07 -8.21 -18.01
CA THR A 99 0.18 -9.62 -17.61
C THR A 99 0.69 -9.72 -16.16
N TRP A 100 0.44 -10.84 -15.50
CA TRP A 100 0.88 -11.08 -14.13
C TRP A 100 0.31 -10.07 -13.11
N ARG A 101 -0.95 -9.67 -13.31
CA ARG A 101 -1.65 -8.69 -12.45
C ARG A 101 -1.61 -9.06 -10.99
N SER A 102 -1.86 -10.33 -10.67
CA SER A 102 -1.81 -10.82 -9.29
C SER A 102 -0.44 -10.72 -8.66
N HIS A 103 0.63 -10.97 -9.44
CA HIS A 103 2.01 -10.84 -8.96
C HIS A 103 2.41 -9.37 -8.78
N ALA A 104 1.97 -8.48 -9.66
CA ALA A 104 2.17 -7.05 -9.47
C ALA A 104 1.48 -6.53 -8.19
N LEU A 105 0.26 -6.99 -7.92
CA LEU A 105 -0.46 -6.69 -6.68
C LEU A 105 0.19 -7.31 -5.46
N ALA A 106 0.69 -8.56 -5.57
CA ALA A 106 1.42 -9.20 -4.47
C ALA A 106 2.70 -8.43 -4.14
N HIS A 107 3.46 -7.99 -5.14
CA HIS A 107 4.64 -7.16 -4.93
C HIS A 107 4.32 -5.82 -4.27
N TRP A 108 3.22 -5.17 -4.70
CA TRP A 108 2.74 -3.94 -4.06
C TRP A 108 2.32 -4.20 -2.60
N TRP A 109 1.54 -5.24 -2.34
CA TRP A 109 1.14 -5.63 -0.99
C TRP A 109 2.34 -5.94 -0.10
N ASP A 110 3.30 -6.73 -0.59
CA ASP A 110 4.52 -7.09 0.12
C ASP A 110 5.40 -5.87 0.43
N THR A 111 5.40 -4.87 -0.47
CA THR A 111 6.05 -3.57 -0.22
C THR A 111 5.42 -2.87 0.99
N LEU A 112 4.09 -2.80 1.08
CA LEU A 112 3.40 -2.20 2.22
C LEU A 112 3.63 -2.99 3.51
N VAL A 113 3.59 -4.31 3.45
CA VAL A 113 3.85 -5.20 4.60
C VAL A 113 5.29 -5.03 5.10
N GLY A 114 6.26 -5.02 4.20
CA GLY A 114 7.68 -4.86 4.55
C GLY A 114 7.98 -3.53 5.23
N HIS A 115 7.29 -2.46 4.83
CA HIS A 115 7.47 -1.11 5.36
C HIS A 115 6.46 -0.71 6.45
N ALA A 116 5.61 -1.65 6.90
CA ALA A 116 4.49 -1.36 7.81
C ALA A 116 4.89 -0.62 9.10
N PHE A 117 6.10 -0.83 9.60
CA PHE A 117 6.64 -0.20 10.82
C PHE A 117 7.95 0.54 10.54
N GLY A 118 8.24 0.81 9.27
CA GLY A 118 9.47 1.45 8.83
C GLY A 118 9.39 2.97 8.75
N ASN A 119 10.35 3.56 8.06
CA ASN A 119 10.40 4.98 7.78
C ASN A 119 9.46 5.34 6.62
N PHE A 120 8.69 6.42 6.76
CA PHE A 120 7.74 6.84 5.73
C PHE A 120 8.40 7.22 4.40
N ARG A 121 9.58 7.85 4.44
CA ARG A 121 10.33 8.19 3.22
C ARG A 121 10.73 6.94 2.44
N ASP A 122 11.21 5.91 3.15
CA ASP A 122 11.61 4.66 2.52
C ASP A 122 10.41 3.93 1.91
N LEU A 123 9.26 3.98 2.61
CA LEU A 123 7.99 3.47 2.09
C LEU A 123 7.55 4.23 0.83
N LEU A 124 7.58 5.56 0.84
CA LEU A 124 7.20 6.40 -0.30
C LEU A 124 8.09 6.12 -1.50
N GLU A 125 9.41 6.00 -1.30
CA GLU A 125 10.36 5.63 -2.35
C GLU A 125 10.05 4.23 -2.91
N ALA A 126 9.84 3.23 -2.05
CA ALA A 126 9.51 1.87 -2.47
C ALA A 126 8.19 1.80 -3.25
N VAL A 127 7.18 2.55 -2.83
CA VAL A 127 5.90 2.66 -3.55
C VAL A 127 6.07 3.37 -4.89
N SER A 128 6.89 4.44 -4.94
CA SER A 128 7.18 5.17 -6.18
C SER A 128 7.83 4.31 -7.25
N LEU A 129 8.67 3.38 -6.83
CA LEU A 129 9.37 2.44 -7.73
C LEU A 129 8.57 1.15 -7.99
N ASN A 130 7.39 1.01 -7.39
CA ASN A 130 6.60 -0.20 -7.51
C ASN A 130 5.90 -0.28 -8.89
N PRO A 131 6.03 -1.40 -9.62
CA PRO A 131 5.43 -1.55 -10.95
C PRO A 131 3.92 -1.37 -10.98
N ALA A 132 3.18 -1.84 -9.96
CA ALA A 132 1.74 -1.69 -9.89
C ALA A 132 1.35 -0.21 -9.77
N MET A 133 2.05 0.56 -8.93
CA MET A 133 1.88 2.01 -8.82
C MET A 133 2.25 2.72 -10.13
N GLY A 134 3.35 2.31 -10.77
CA GLY A 134 3.79 2.86 -12.05
C GLY A 134 2.78 2.68 -13.19
N HIS A 135 1.99 1.62 -13.13
CA HIS A 135 0.87 1.41 -14.04
C HIS A 135 -0.37 2.22 -13.65
N PHE A 136 -0.67 2.28 -12.37
CA PHE A 136 -1.88 2.91 -11.87
C PHE A 136 -1.85 4.44 -12.01
N LEU A 137 -0.71 5.07 -11.72
CA LEU A 137 -0.53 6.53 -11.79
C LEU A 137 0.38 6.99 -12.95
N ASN A 138 0.48 6.21 -14.02
CA ASN A 138 1.09 6.56 -15.29
C ASN A 138 2.58 6.96 -15.25
N THR A 139 3.34 6.55 -14.23
CA THR A 139 4.81 6.78 -14.26
C THR A 139 5.50 5.86 -15.26
N ARG A 140 4.88 4.72 -15.59
CA ARG A 140 5.39 3.83 -16.63
C ARG A 140 5.37 4.50 -17.98
N GLY A 141 6.56 4.61 -18.59
CA GLY A 141 6.70 5.22 -19.92
C GLY A 141 6.58 6.73 -19.94
N ASN A 142 6.43 7.36 -18.76
CA ASN A 142 6.49 8.81 -18.63
C ASN A 142 7.90 9.30 -18.99
N LEU A 143 8.00 10.21 -19.91
CA LEU A 143 9.27 10.70 -20.44
C LEU A 143 9.37 12.21 -20.25
N LYS A 144 10.56 12.65 -19.90
CA LYS A 144 10.90 14.07 -19.77
C LYS A 144 10.45 14.87 -21.00
N GLU A 145 10.10 16.13 -20.77
CA GLU A 145 9.84 17.11 -21.84
C GLU A 145 10.95 17.16 -22.88
N ASN A 146 10.61 17.56 -24.08
CA ASN A 146 11.57 17.76 -25.15
C ASN A 146 11.19 18.96 -26.03
N ASP A 147 12.12 19.37 -26.87
CA ASP A 147 11.98 20.48 -27.83
C ASP A 147 10.97 20.23 -28.99
N LYS A 148 10.36 19.02 -29.01
CA LYS A 148 9.29 18.65 -29.98
C LYS A 148 7.88 18.74 -29.39
N GLY A 149 7.73 19.35 -28.21
CA GLY A 149 6.43 19.59 -27.59
C GLY A 149 5.89 18.43 -26.75
N ARG A 150 6.73 17.44 -26.39
CA ARG A 150 6.33 16.44 -25.41
C ARG A 150 6.25 17.09 -24.02
N VAL A 151 5.14 16.83 -23.32
CA VAL A 151 4.95 17.22 -21.93
C VAL A 151 4.85 15.93 -21.11
N PRO A 152 5.55 15.80 -19.98
CA PRO A 152 5.39 14.66 -19.08
C PRO A 152 3.98 14.60 -18.48
N ASP A 153 3.55 13.40 -18.10
CA ASP A 153 2.34 13.21 -17.30
C ASP A 153 2.67 13.59 -15.85
N GLU A 154 1.95 14.54 -15.28
CA GLU A 154 2.15 15.08 -13.95
C GLU A 154 1.42 14.28 -12.85
N ASN A 155 0.58 13.33 -13.23
CA ASN A 155 -0.37 12.69 -12.32
C ASN A 155 0.31 12.15 -11.05
N TYR A 156 1.37 11.37 -11.21
CA TYR A 156 2.07 10.80 -10.06
C TYR A 156 2.72 11.88 -9.17
N ALA A 157 3.38 12.88 -9.76
CA ALA A 157 4.01 13.96 -9.00
C ALA A 157 2.98 14.72 -8.15
N ARG A 158 1.82 14.99 -8.74
CA ARG A 158 0.67 15.61 -8.07
C ARG A 158 0.17 14.76 -6.91
N GLU A 159 0.01 13.44 -7.11
CA GLU A 159 -0.45 12.54 -6.04
C GLU A 159 0.57 12.44 -4.90
N VAL A 160 1.87 12.44 -5.20
CA VAL A 160 2.92 12.47 -4.17
C VAL A 160 2.78 13.70 -3.27
N MET A 161 2.54 14.87 -3.85
CA MET A 161 2.41 16.10 -3.06
C MET A 161 1.02 16.20 -2.41
N GLN A 162 -0.04 15.90 -3.14
CA GLN A 162 -1.40 16.13 -2.71
C GLN A 162 -1.91 15.06 -1.74
N LEU A 163 -1.76 13.78 -2.07
CA LEU A 163 -2.35 12.67 -1.30
C LEU A 163 -1.33 11.97 -0.42
N PHE A 164 -0.08 11.84 -0.86
CA PHE A 164 0.90 11.02 -0.17
C PHE A 164 1.79 11.81 0.80
N SER A 165 1.79 13.14 0.77
CA SER A 165 2.68 13.91 1.65
C SER A 165 2.07 15.20 2.21
N ILE A 166 2.21 16.36 1.52
CA ILE A 166 1.98 17.68 2.10
C ILE A 166 0.55 18.21 2.01
N GLY A 167 -0.29 17.63 1.15
CA GLY A 167 -1.66 18.08 0.92
C GLY A 167 -1.75 19.35 0.08
N LEU A 168 -2.98 19.75 -0.27
CA LEU A 168 -3.25 20.92 -1.11
C LEU A 168 -2.96 22.25 -0.40
N TYR A 169 -3.27 22.32 0.89
CA TYR A 169 -3.21 23.55 1.65
C TYR A 169 -2.32 23.42 2.88
N GLN A 170 -1.63 24.50 3.21
CA GLN A 170 -0.89 24.60 4.47
C GLN A 170 -1.86 24.58 5.66
N LEU A 171 -1.52 23.79 6.68
CA LEU A 171 -2.33 23.63 7.86
C LEU A 171 -1.67 24.23 9.11
N ASN A 172 -2.50 24.72 10.02
CA ASN A 172 -2.12 25.02 11.39
C ASN A 172 -1.99 23.72 12.20
N PRO A 173 -1.36 23.74 13.39
CA PRO A 173 -1.23 22.55 14.24
C PRO A 173 -2.56 21.92 14.67
N ASP A 174 -3.67 22.68 14.64
CA ASP A 174 -5.02 22.22 14.94
C ASP A 174 -5.75 21.62 13.72
N GLY A 175 -5.09 21.56 12.54
CA GLY A 175 -5.66 21.08 11.29
C GLY A 175 -6.48 22.10 10.51
N SER A 176 -6.66 23.33 11.01
CA SER A 176 -7.31 24.39 10.24
C SER A 176 -6.42 24.89 9.10
N VAL A 177 -7.03 25.29 7.98
CA VAL A 177 -6.29 25.81 6.82
C VAL A 177 -5.70 27.17 7.13
N LYS A 178 -4.42 27.37 6.80
CA LYS A 178 -3.79 28.70 6.86
C LYS A 178 -4.33 29.59 5.75
N THR A 179 -4.53 30.86 6.08
CA THR A 179 -4.99 31.87 5.13
C THR A 179 -4.02 33.05 5.05
N ASP A 180 -4.02 33.73 3.90
CA ASP A 180 -3.34 35.01 3.74
C ASP A 180 -4.13 36.17 4.41
N GLY A 181 -3.56 37.38 4.33
CA GLY A 181 -4.20 38.57 4.90
C GLY A 181 -5.54 38.96 4.26
N ALA A 182 -5.92 38.37 3.13
CA ALA A 182 -7.19 38.52 2.45
C ALA A 182 -8.16 37.36 2.73
N GLY A 183 -7.80 36.41 3.61
CA GLY A 183 -8.61 35.26 3.96
C GLY A 183 -8.58 34.11 2.94
N ARG A 184 -7.69 34.13 1.97
CA ARG A 184 -7.53 33.05 0.97
C ARG A 184 -6.64 31.96 1.50
N ALA A 185 -6.99 30.68 1.23
CA ALA A 185 -6.20 29.53 1.60
C ALA A 185 -4.78 29.60 1.01
N LEU A 186 -3.77 29.31 1.82
CA LEU A 186 -2.38 29.20 1.36
C LEU A 186 -2.16 27.79 0.80
N GLU A 187 -1.76 27.70 -0.47
CA GLU A 187 -1.42 26.44 -1.13
C GLU A 187 -0.09 25.90 -0.62
N SER A 188 0.06 24.57 -0.59
CA SER A 188 1.31 23.91 -0.15
C SER A 188 2.35 23.82 -1.26
N TYR A 189 1.90 23.78 -2.52
CA TYR A 189 2.72 23.68 -3.73
C TYR A 189 2.02 24.39 -4.90
N SER A 190 2.75 24.72 -5.92
CA SER A 190 2.27 25.33 -7.16
C SER A 190 2.39 24.38 -8.35
N GLN A 191 1.91 24.81 -9.51
CA GLN A 191 2.08 24.07 -10.76
C GLN A 191 3.57 23.89 -11.14
N ASP A 192 4.43 24.84 -10.77
CA ASP A 192 5.85 24.78 -11.07
C ASP A 192 6.62 23.71 -10.24
N ASP A 193 5.99 23.21 -9.17
CA ASP A 193 6.55 22.17 -8.31
C ASP A 193 6.22 20.74 -8.80
N VAL A 194 5.29 20.60 -9.76
CA VAL A 194 4.80 19.33 -10.32
C VAL A 194 5.48 19.04 -11.64
#